data_4503857d87cf7030eed28655c9669522
#
_entry.id   4503857d87cf7030eed28655c9669522
#
_cell.length_a   1.000
_cell.length_b   1.000
_cell.length_c   1.000
_cell.angle_alpha   90.00
_cell.angle_beta   90.00
_cell.angle_gamma   90.00
#
_symmetry.space_group_name_H-M   'P 1'
#
loop_
_entity.id
_entity.type
_entity.pdbx_description
1 polymer ?
#
loop_
_entity_poly.entity_id
_entity_poly.type
_entity_poly.pdbx_seq_one_letter_code
_entity_poly.pdbx_strand_id
1 'polypeptide(L)'
;MPPPHRSAGEAITIRRGQFWIPGERVRLPSGTAQRGPMFVHWEAPADGAHRLPLVLVHGGGGQGSDWTGTPDGRPGWAPRLVEAGFAVYVVDRCGHGRSPYHPDVIGPMGAQFPYEAAKELFVPEDPEGGHTRWPFGRDIGDAELDQMVSAMGPLPVDLAESQRIDADRLARLLDVLGESVLLTHSLGGAAGWLAANRRPGAVAGIAAVEPVGPPFAELPGIGELRWGLTAAEITTEPVAATPEEVPGKAIPGLTGTPIALFSGGESPFAGFADRIADFLDAAGASAEHVHLPELGITGNGHGLLWETNSDRTVKPVIDWIRTVQHA
;
A
#
# COMPACT_ATOMS: atom_id res chain seq x y z
N MET A 1 26.67 5.28 -7.66
CA MET A 1 26.32 3.91 -7.22
C MET A 1 26.96 2.90 -8.15
N PRO A 2 27.62 1.81 -7.67
CA PRO A 2 28.09 0.75 -8.55
C PRO A 2 26.89 0.04 -9.19
N PRO A 3 27.06 -0.60 -10.38
CA PRO A 3 25.97 -1.33 -11.01
C PRO A 3 25.39 -2.39 -10.06
N PRO A 4 24.05 -2.37 -9.79
CA PRO A 4 23.43 -3.22 -8.76
C PRO A 4 23.68 -4.72 -8.91
N HIS A 5 23.81 -5.22 -10.17
CA HIS A 5 24.09 -6.63 -10.44
C HIS A 5 25.48 -7.11 -9.97
N ARG A 6 26.35 -6.19 -9.54
CA ARG A 6 27.68 -6.51 -8.99
C ARG A 6 27.69 -6.56 -7.47
N SER A 7 26.57 -6.21 -6.80
CA SER A 7 26.47 -6.39 -5.36
C SER A 7 26.46 -7.88 -5.03
N ALA A 8 27.29 -8.27 -4.05
CA ALA A 8 27.32 -9.65 -3.58
C ALA A 8 26.06 -9.95 -2.77
N GLY A 9 25.35 -11.01 -3.13
CA GLY A 9 24.19 -11.53 -2.42
C GLY A 9 24.01 -13.00 -2.77
N GLU A 10 23.38 -13.77 -1.89
CA GLU A 10 23.02 -15.15 -2.21
C GLU A 10 21.93 -15.14 -3.27
N ALA A 11 22.13 -15.90 -4.34
CA ALA A 11 21.15 -16.05 -5.40
C ALA A 11 20.05 -17.02 -4.97
N ILE A 12 18.79 -16.62 -5.16
CA ILE A 12 17.64 -17.51 -4.95
C ILE A 12 17.00 -17.86 -6.30
N THR A 13 16.42 -19.06 -6.38
CA THR A 13 15.66 -19.46 -7.56
C THR A 13 14.19 -19.10 -7.38
N ILE A 14 13.67 -18.30 -8.30
CA ILE A 14 12.28 -17.85 -8.30
C ILE A 14 11.61 -18.12 -9.64
N ARG A 15 10.28 -18.20 -9.62
CA ARG A 15 9.42 -18.03 -10.79
C ARG A 15 8.86 -16.61 -10.75
N ARG A 16 8.78 -15.98 -11.90
CA ARG A 16 8.24 -14.62 -12.03
C ARG A 16 7.47 -14.44 -13.33
N GLY A 17 6.59 -13.46 -13.33
CA GLY A 17 5.83 -13.10 -14.52
C GLY A 17 5.05 -11.80 -14.32
N GLN A 18 4.21 -11.50 -15.30
CA GLN A 18 3.38 -10.30 -15.26
C GLN A 18 2.10 -10.53 -16.06
N PHE A 19 1.05 -9.80 -15.68
CA PHE A 19 -0.21 -9.75 -16.42
C PHE A 19 -0.95 -8.45 -16.10
N TRP A 20 -2.09 -8.23 -16.75
CA TRP A 20 -2.96 -7.10 -16.44
C TRP A 20 -4.32 -7.59 -15.98
N ILE A 21 -4.91 -6.86 -15.02
CA ILE A 21 -6.33 -6.91 -14.75
C ILE A 21 -7.00 -5.90 -15.69
N PRO A 22 -7.81 -6.35 -16.65
CA PRO A 22 -8.44 -5.46 -17.63
C PRO A 22 -9.39 -4.46 -16.99
N GLY A 23 -9.42 -3.24 -17.56
CA GLY A 23 -10.42 -2.22 -17.24
C GLY A 23 -11.75 -2.43 -17.97
N GLU A 24 -12.75 -1.60 -17.63
CA GLU A 24 -13.99 -1.51 -18.41
C GLU A 24 -13.69 -1.00 -19.80
N ARG A 25 -14.48 -1.49 -20.77
CA ARG A 25 -14.46 -0.94 -22.12
C ARG A 25 -15.26 0.36 -22.17
N VAL A 26 -14.60 1.45 -22.56
CA VAL A 26 -15.22 2.77 -22.73
C VAL A 26 -15.13 3.21 -24.18
N ARG A 27 -16.17 3.90 -24.66
CA ARG A 27 -16.19 4.42 -26.02
C ARG A 27 -15.64 5.86 -26.03
N LEU A 28 -14.57 6.06 -26.77
CA LEU A 28 -13.96 7.37 -27.04
C LEU A 28 -14.20 7.74 -28.52
N PRO A 29 -14.02 9.01 -28.90
CA PRO A 29 -14.06 9.41 -30.30
C PRO A 29 -13.08 8.64 -31.20
N SER A 30 -11.91 8.28 -30.65
CA SER A 30 -10.85 7.52 -31.34
C SER A 30 -11.12 6.01 -31.41
N GLY A 31 -12.11 5.47 -30.69
CA GLY A 31 -12.38 4.04 -30.64
C GLY A 31 -12.79 3.53 -29.28
N THR A 32 -12.71 2.21 -29.08
CA THR A 32 -12.97 1.59 -27.77
C THR A 32 -11.65 1.41 -27.01
N ALA A 33 -11.57 1.97 -25.81
CA ALA A 33 -10.42 1.88 -24.93
C ALA A 33 -10.75 1.12 -23.63
N GLN A 34 -9.74 0.82 -22.83
CA GLN A 34 -9.92 0.31 -21.45
C GLN A 34 -9.75 1.45 -20.45
N ARG A 35 -10.61 1.47 -19.45
CA ARG A 35 -10.53 2.42 -18.33
C ARG A 35 -9.74 1.79 -17.18
N GLY A 36 -8.58 2.36 -16.85
CA GLY A 36 -7.77 1.99 -15.70
C GLY A 36 -7.45 0.49 -15.59
N PRO A 37 -6.79 -0.13 -16.61
CA PRO A 37 -6.24 -1.47 -16.41
C PRO A 37 -5.14 -1.42 -15.34
N MET A 38 -5.02 -2.50 -14.55
CA MET A 38 -4.02 -2.60 -13.49
C MET A 38 -2.93 -3.59 -13.90
N PHE A 39 -1.68 -3.15 -13.84
CA PHE A 39 -0.51 -4.00 -14.05
C PHE A 39 -0.23 -4.82 -12.80
N VAL A 40 0.12 -6.08 -12.97
CA VAL A 40 0.48 -7.00 -11.90
C VAL A 40 1.79 -7.68 -12.26
N HIS A 41 2.81 -7.51 -11.42
CA HIS A 41 4.05 -8.28 -11.43
C HIS A 41 3.98 -9.31 -10.31
N TRP A 42 4.44 -10.54 -10.56
CA TRP A 42 4.46 -11.55 -9.52
C TRP A 42 5.79 -12.30 -9.46
N GLU A 43 6.14 -12.70 -8.26
CA GLU A 43 7.30 -13.54 -7.95
C GLU A 43 6.89 -14.60 -6.92
N ALA A 44 7.47 -15.79 -7.04
CA ALA A 44 7.22 -16.88 -6.11
C ALA A 44 8.47 -17.76 -6.00
N PRO A 45 8.70 -18.43 -4.84
CA PRO A 45 9.74 -19.45 -4.71
C PRO A 45 9.58 -20.54 -5.76
N ALA A 46 10.70 -21.05 -6.31
CA ALA A 46 10.66 -22.10 -7.34
C ALA A 46 10.07 -23.42 -6.82
N ASP A 47 10.34 -23.74 -5.55
CA ASP A 47 9.99 -25.01 -4.91
C ASP A 47 8.58 -25.04 -4.29
N GLY A 48 7.79 -24.00 -4.53
CA GLY A 48 6.43 -23.84 -4.00
C GLY A 48 6.33 -22.69 -3.03
N ALA A 49 5.11 -22.17 -2.86
CA ALA A 49 4.80 -21.05 -1.99
C ALA A 49 3.83 -21.47 -0.88
N HIS A 50 3.75 -20.64 0.16
CA HIS A 50 2.69 -20.74 1.17
C HIS A 50 1.29 -20.68 0.52
N ARG A 51 0.27 -21.16 1.23
CA ARG A 51 -1.10 -21.32 0.72
C ARG A 51 -1.70 -20.01 0.20
N LEU A 52 -1.58 -18.93 0.98
CA LEU A 52 -2.19 -17.64 0.64
C LEU A 52 -1.16 -16.75 -0.06
N PRO A 53 -1.46 -16.28 -1.28
CA PRO A 53 -0.64 -15.28 -1.94
C PRO A 53 -0.79 -13.92 -1.28
N LEU A 54 0.24 -13.07 -1.44
CA LEU A 54 0.24 -11.70 -0.94
C LEU A 54 0.03 -10.72 -2.10
N VAL A 55 -0.91 -9.78 -1.94
CA VAL A 55 -1.12 -8.69 -2.89
C VAL A 55 -0.58 -7.40 -2.27
N LEU A 56 0.45 -6.82 -2.89
CA LEU A 56 1.17 -5.64 -2.41
C LEU A 56 0.67 -4.39 -3.13
N VAL A 57 0.12 -3.44 -2.37
CA VAL A 57 -0.54 -2.23 -2.88
C VAL A 57 0.22 -0.99 -2.39
N HIS A 58 0.84 -0.25 -3.30
CA HIS A 58 1.63 0.93 -2.99
C HIS A 58 0.79 2.13 -2.53
N GLY A 59 1.47 3.11 -1.94
CA GLY A 59 0.89 4.35 -1.42
C GLY A 59 0.51 5.38 -2.49
N GLY A 60 0.20 6.57 -2.03
CA GLY A 60 -0.13 7.70 -2.91
C GLY A 60 1.09 8.18 -3.69
N GLY A 61 0.90 8.44 -5.00
CA GLY A 61 1.97 8.86 -5.90
C GLY A 61 3.06 7.81 -6.16
N GLY A 62 3.06 6.69 -5.43
CA GLY A 62 4.02 5.61 -5.59
C GLY A 62 3.71 4.66 -6.75
N GLN A 63 4.41 3.56 -6.80
CA GLN A 63 4.26 2.49 -7.79
C GLN A 63 4.78 1.16 -7.24
N GLY A 64 4.57 0.07 -7.96
CA GLY A 64 4.99 -1.27 -7.50
C GLY A 64 6.48 -1.41 -7.21
N SER A 65 7.33 -0.56 -7.81
CA SER A 65 8.78 -0.53 -7.50
C SER A 65 9.08 -0.20 -6.04
N ASP A 66 8.18 0.45 -5.32
CA ASP A 66 8.32 0.77 -3.90
C ASP A 66 8.50 -0.48 -3.03
N TRP A 67 7.97 -1.61 -3.49
CA TRP A 67 8.07 -2.89 -2.83
C TRP A 67 9.31 -3.71 -3.24
N THR A 68 9.90 -3.41 -4.40
CA THR A 68 10.94 -4.28 -5.01
C THR A 68 12.35 -3.86 -4.71
N GLY A 69 12.58 -2.60 -4.37
CA GLY A 69 13.90 -2.05 -4.08
C GLY A 69 13.83 -0.89 -3.11
N THR A 70 15.01 -0.45 -2.65
CA THR A 70 15.17 0.71 -1.79
C THR A 70 15.97 1.80 -2.51
N PRO A 71 15.87 3.09 -2.12
CA PRO A 71 16.61 4.17 -2.75
C PRO A 71 18.14 4.00 -2.76
N ASP A 72 18.69 3.30 -1.78
CA ASP A 72 20.11 2.96 -1.67
C ASP A 72 20.51 1.66 -2.39
N GLY A 73 19.58 1.04 -3.17
CA GLY A 73 19.83 -0.09 -4.05
C GLY A 73 19.82 -1.46 -3.40
N ARG A 74 19.30 -1.58 -2.17
CA ARG A 74 19.06 -2.89 -1.51
C ARG A 74 17.76 -3.52 -2.01
N PRO A 75 17.56 -4.85 -1.83
CA PRO A 75 16.27 -5.49 -2.04
C PRO A 75 15.17 -4.88 -1.15
N GLY A 76 14.00 -4.64 -1.73
CA GLY A 76 12.81 -4.21 -1.00
C GLY A 76 12.09 -5.35 -0.26
N TRP A 77 10.88 -5.10 0.20
CA TRP A 77 10.10 -6.09 0.94
C TRP A 77 9.61 -7.25 0.08
N ALA A 78 9.27 -7.02 -1.21
CA ALA A 78 8.79 -8.10 -2.07
C ALA A 78 9.80 -9.25 -2.20
N PRO A 79 11.09 -9.03 -2.51
CA PRO A 79 12.11 -10.08 -2.45
C PRO A 79 12.20 -10.77 -1.09
N ARG A 80 12.11 -10.03 0.03
CA ARG A 80 12.19 -10.60 1.37
C ARG A 80 10.99 -11.50 1.69
N LEU A 81 9.81 -11.14 1.20
CA LEU A 81 8.61 -11.97 1.30
C LEU A 81 8.73 -13.25 0.48
N VAL A 82 9.32 -13.17 -0.72
CA VAL A 82 9.61 -14.37 -1.54
C VAL A 82 10.64 -15.28 -0.84
N GLU A 83 11.71 -14.70 -0.27
CA GLU A 83 12.69 -15.44 0.54
C GLU A 83 12.04 -16.13 1.75
N ALA A 84 10.99 -15.50 2.33
CA ALA A 84 10.20 -16.07 3.42
C ALA A 84 9.19 -17.14 3.00
N GLY A 85 9.10 -17.46 1.69
CA GLY A 85 8.26 -18.52 1.14
C GLY A 85 6.93 -18.08 0.54
N PHE A 86 6.66 -16.79 0.39
CA PHE A 86 5.38 -16.31 -0.13
C PHE A 86 5.42 -16.11 -1.66
N ALA A 87 4.28 -16.36 -2.31
CA ALA A 87 4.01 -15.82 -3.64
C ALA A 87 3.52 -14.37 -3.49
N VAL A 88 4.18 -13.43 -4.13
CA VAL A 88 3.86 -12.00 -4.06
C VAL A 88 3.35 -11.49 -5.41
N TYR A 89 2.31 -10.68 -5.36
CA TYR A 89 1.68 -10.01 -6.50
C TYR A 89 1.76 -8.50 -6.25
N VAL A 90 2.70 -7.85 -6.89
CA VAL A 90 2.94 -6.41 -6.77
C VAL A 90 2.14 -5.69 -7.84
N VAL A 91 1.21 -4.84 -7.43
CA VAL A 91 0.37 -4.07 -8.36
C VAL A 91 0.92 -2.66 -8.55
N ASP A 92 0.74 -2.13 -9.76
CA ASP A 92 0.73 -0.69 -9.99
C ASP A 92 -0.74 -0.25 -10.02
N ARG A 93 -1.14 0.62 -9.08
CA ARG A 93 -2.51 1.16 -9.03
C ARG A 93 -2.85 1.85 -10.35
N CYS A 94 -4.13 1.94 -10.66
CA CYS A 94 -4.59 2.47 -11.95
C CYS A 94 -4.06 3.88 -12.21
N GLY A 95 -3.41 4.07 -13.36
CA GLY A 95 -2.78 5.33 -13.74
C GLY A 95 -1.40 5.60 -13.12
N HIS A 96 -0.83 4.65 -12.35
CA HIS A 96 0.49 4.75 -11.76
C HIS A 96 1.46 3.73 -12.37
N GLY A 97 2.75 4.03 -12.32
CA GLY A 97 3.80 3.11 -12.76
C GLY A 97 3.58 2.57 -14.17
N ARG A 98 3.48 1.26 -14.29
CA ARG A 98 3.23 0.53 -15.55
C ARG A 98 1.74 0.45 -15.92
N SER A 99 0.81 0.79 -15.02
CA SER A 99 -0.62 0.89 -15.33
C SER A 99 -0.90 2.14 -16.16
N PRO A 100 -1.37 2.00 -17.41
CA PRO A 100 -1.45 3.12 -18.34
C PRO A 100 -2.38 4.23 -17.82
N TYR A 101 -1.92 5.46 -17.94
CA TYR A 101 -2.70 6.65 -17.66
C TYR A 101 -3.21 7.29 -18.94
N HIS A 102 -4.48 7.71 -18.93
CA HIS A 102 -5.03 8.61 -19.95
C HIS A 102 -6.16 9.46 -19.35
N PRO A 103 -6.11 10.81 -19.45
CA PRO A 103 -7.07 11.69 -18.80
C PRO A 103 -8.51 11.50 -19.29
N ASP A 104 -8.71 11.16 -20.57
CA ASP A 104 -10.05 10.93 -21.14
C ASP A 104 -10.75 9.68 -20.55
N VAL A 105 -10.02 8.84 -19.83
CA VAL A 105 -10.51 7.55 -19.34
C VAL A 105 -10.63 7.51 -17.83
N ILE A 106 -9.64 8.06 -17.11
CA ILE A 106 -9.61 8.04 -15.63
C ILE A 106 -9.62 9.44 -14.99
N GLY A 107 -9.77 10.48 -15.83
CA GLY A 107 -9.78 11.87 -15.35
C GLY A 107 -8.36 12.47 -15.22
N PRO A 108 -8.28 13.75 -14.82
CA PRO A 108 -7.01 14.45 -14.71
C PRO A 108 -6.19 13.97 -13.50
N MET A 109 -4.88 14.04 -13.65
CA MET A 109 -3.93 13.99 -12.54
C MET A 109 -3.75 15.38 -11.93
N GLY A 110 -3.49 15.43 -10.62
CA GLY A 110 -3.11 16.63 -9.90
C GLY A 110 -1.67 17.08 -10.20
N ALA A 111 -1.15 17.93 -9.34
CA ALA A 111 0.24 18.37 -9.45
C ALA A 111 1.21 17.19 -9.25
N GLN A 112 2.40 17.30 -9.87
CA GLN A 112 3.49 16.37 -9.60
C GLN A 112 3.84 16.42 -8.12
N PHE A 113 4.18 15.27 -7.54
CA PHE A 113 4.61 15.17 -6.14
C PHE A 113 5.98 15.85 -5.99
N PRO A 114 6.09 16.97 -5.26
CA PRO A 114 7.34 17.74 -5.19
C PRO A 114 8.28 17.19 -4.12
N TYR A 115 9.56 17.56 -4.21
CA TYR A 115 10.58 17.20 -3.21
C TYR A 115 10.21 17.66 -1.80
N GLU A 116 9.61 18.83 -1.66
CA GLU A 116 9.20 19.38 -0.38
C GLU A 116 8.19 18.48 0.32
N ALA A 117 7.18 18.00 -0.40
CA ALA A 117 6.20 17.08 0.15
C ALA A 117 6.81 15.69 0.45
N ALA A 118 7.74 15.22 -0.37
CA ALA A 118 8.47 13.99 -0.10
C ALA A 118 9.34 14.11 1.16
N LYS A 119 10.02 15.25 1.33
CA LYS A 119 10.82 15.53 2.54
C LYS A 119 9.95 15.58 3.78
N GLU A 120 8.85 16.34 3.74
CA GLU A 120 7.94 16.47 4.88
C GLU A 120 7.37 15.13 5.32
N LEU A 121 7.03 14.25 4.37
CA LEU A 121 6.38 12.98 4.67
C LEU A 121 7.36 11.87 5.07
N PHE A 122 8.47 11.72 4.37
CA PHE A 122 9.35 10.56 4.50
C PHE A 122 10.65 10.85 5.23
N VAL A 123 11.16 12.07 5.14
CA VAL A 123 12.45 12.45 5.71
C VAL A 123 12.39 13.85 6.32
N PRO A 124 11.41 14.12 7.20
CA PRO A 124 11.23 15.44 7.79
C PRO A 124 12.51 15.92 8.48
N GLU A 125 12.61 17.24 8.64
CA GLU A 125 13.64 17.80 9.53
C GLU A 125 13.40 17.26 10.94
N ASP A 126 14.46 16.74 11.52
CA ASP A 126 14.43 16.09 12.82
C ASP A 126 15.54 16.67 13.72
N PRO A 127 15.29 17.82 14.35
CA PRO A 127 16.28 18.47 15.23
C PRO A 127 16.57 17.64 16.49
N GLU A 128 15.70 16.71 16.88
CA GLU A 128 15.87 15.84 18.03
C GLU A 128 16.64 14.56 17.70
N GLY A 129 16.81 14.26 16.40
CA GLY A 129 17.60 13.11 15.91
C GLY A 129 16.95 11.74 16.12
N GLY A 130 15.62 11.68 16.24
CA GLY A 130 14.86 10.43 16.39
C GLY A 130 14.84 9.59 15.12
N HIS A 131 14.67 10.23 13.96
CA HIS A 131 14.62 9.57 12.65
C HIS A 131 16.01 9.17 12.14
N THR A 132 16.55 8.08 12.66
CA THR A 132 17.92 7.61 12.41
C THR A 132 18.06 6.61 11.26
N ARG A 133 16.94 6.15 10.67
CA ARG A 133 16.96 5.13 9.61
C ARG A 133 17.05 5.69 8.20
N TRP A 134 17.11 7.00 8.10
CA TRP A 134 17.50 7.72 6.87
C TRP A 134 18.79 8.51 7.13
N PRO A 135 19.97 7.85 7.11
CA PRO A 135 21.27 8.50 7.36
C PRO A 135 21.80 9.23 6.13
N PHE A 136 21.04 9.28 5.05
CA PHE A 136 21.39 9.94 3.79
C PHE A 136 21.11 11.44 3.86
N GLY A 137 21.57 12.17 2.86
CA GLY A 137 21.24 13.59 2.72
C GLY A 137 19.74 13.82 2.49
N ARG A 138 19.29 15.03 2.86
CA ARG A 138 17.89 15.46 2.78
C ARG A 138 17.71 16.69 1.87
N ASP A 139 18.76 17.06 1.15
CA ASP A 139 18.73 18.17 0.20
C ASP A 139 18.37 17.69 -1.20
N ILE A 140 17.75 18.59 -1.99
CA ILE A 140 17.48 18.34 -3.40
C ILE A 140 18.80 18.09 -4.12
N GLY A 141 18.93 16.96 -4.78
CA GLY A 141 20.16 16.49 -5.43
C GLY A 141 20.93 15.44 -4.65
N ASP A 142 20.54 15.13 -3.42
CA ASP A 142 21.09 13.96 -2.71
C ASP A 142 20.59 12.67 -3.37
N ALA A 143 21.52 11.75 -3.59
CA ALA A 143 21.29 10.61 -4.50
C ALA A 143 20.12 9.71 -4.07
N GLU A 144 20.00 9.41 -2.80
CA GLU A 144 18.94 8.53 -2.28
C GLU A 144 17.60 9.25 -2.25
N LEU A 145 17.57 10.56 -1.97
CA LEU A 145 16.36 11.38 -2.05
C LEU A 145 15.90 11.49 -3.51
N ASP A 146 16.81 11.71 -4.46
CA ASP A 146 16.51 11.76 -5.89
C ASP A 146 15.94 10.41 -6.36
N GLN A 147 16.50 9.28 -5.91
CA GLN A 147 15.97 7.94 -6.25
C GLN A 147 14.54 7.75 -5.73
N MET A 148 14.26 8.16 -4.49
CA MET A 148 12.92 8.07 -3.91
C MET A 148 11.93 8.94 -4.68
N VAL A 149 12.24 10.21 -4.90
CA VAL A 149 11.34 11.17 -5.59
C VAL A 149 11.14 10.81 -7.06
N SER A 150 12.16 10.22 -7.71
CA SER A 150 12.03 9.74 -9.12
C SER A 150 10.98 8.65 -9.30
N ALA A 151 10.64 7.90 -8.25
CA ALA A 151 9.60 6.89 -8.28
C ALA A 151 8.19 7.48 -8.06
N MET A 152 8.09 8.74 -7.64
CA MET A 152 6.83 9.38 -7.26
C MET A 152 6.17 10.10 -8.45
N GLY A 153 4.86 10.00 -8.52
CA GLY A 153 4.03 10.65 -9.53
C GLY A 153 2.86 11.42 -8.91
N PRO A 154 2.08 12.11 -9.74
CA PRO A 154 0.87 12.79 -9.30
C PRO A 154 -0.21 11.81 -8.84
N LEU A 155 -1.15 12.30 -8.04
CA LEU A 155 -2.37 11.59 -7.68
C LEU A 155 -3.51 11.99 -8.62
N PRO A 156 -4.49 11.09 -8.89
CA PRO A 156 -5.72 11.49 -9.55
C PRO A 156 -6.45 12.58 -8.75
N VAL A 157 -6.99 13.59 -9.45
CA VAL A 157 -7.73 14.69 -8.83
C VAL A 157 -8.99 14.20 -8.12
N ASP A 158 -9.70 13.24 -8.72
CA ASP A 158 -10.84 12.58 -8.06
C ASP A 158 -10.35 11.37 -7.28
N LEU A 159 -10.05 11.60 -6.00
CA LEU A 159 -9.57 10.56 -5.08
C LEU A 159 -10.60 9.43 -4.91
N ALA A 160 -11.88 9.76 -4.82
CA ALA A 160 -12.95 8.77 -4.63
C ALA A 160 -13.08 7.86 -5.85
N GLU A 161 -13.02 8.43 -7.04
CA GLU A 161 -13.08 7.65 -8.29
C GLU A 161 -11.83 6.79 -8.47
N SER A 162 -10.64 7.33 -8.15
CA SER A 162 -9.40 6.55 -8.15
C SER A 162 -9.50 5.33 -7.24
N GLN A 163 -9.97 5.51 -6.02
CA GLN A 163 -10.16 4.41 -5.07
C GLN A 163 -11.19 3.39 -5.55
N ARG A 164 -12.28 3.82 -6.23
CA ARG A 164 -13.27 2.91 -6.82
C ARG A 164 -12.70 2.04 -7.93
N ILE A 165 -11.89 2.64 -8.82
CA ILE A 165 -11.23 1.92 -9.91
C ILE A 165 -10.23 0.92 -9.34
N ASP A 166 -9.35 1.34 -8.42
CA ASP A 166 -8.36 0.48 -7.78
C ASP A 166 -9.02 -0.71 -7.07
N ALA A 167 -10.06 -0.44 -6.27
CA ALA A 167 -10.79 -1.49 -5.57
C ALA A 167 -11.47 -2.50 -6.50
N ASP A 168 -12.00 -2.06 -7.65
CA ASP A 168 -12.56 -2.98 -8.64
C ASP A 168 -11.47 -3.88 -9.25
N ARG A 169 -10.30 -3.31 -9.57
CA ARG A 169 -9.19 -4.10 -10.12
C ARG A 169 -8.60 -5.06 -9.10
N LEU A 170 -8.45 -4.64 -7.85
CA LEU A 170 -8.04 -5.53 -6.76
C LEU A 170 -9.06 -6.64 -6.53
N ALA A 171 -10.36 -6.33 -6.53
CA ALA A 171 -11.39 -7.34 -6.39
C ALA A 171 -11.33 -8.39 -7.52
N ARG A 172 -11.11 -7.97 -8.77
CA ARG A 172 -10.89 -8.89 -9.90
C ARG A 172 -9.59 -9.67 -9.79
N LEU A 173 -8.54 -9.09 -9.22
CA LEU A 173 -7.30 -9.82 -8.93
C LEU A 173 -7.55 -10.91 -7.89
N LEU A 174 -8.32 -10.60 -6.83
CA LEU A 174 -8.74 -11.61 -5.85
C LEU A 174 -9.58 -12.73 -6.49
N ASP A 175 -10.46 -12.41 -7.47
CA ASP A 175 -11.18 -13.44 -8.24
C ASP A 175 -10.24 -14.40 -9.00
N VAL A 176 -9.04 -13.90 -9.43
CA VAL A 176 -8.03 -14.73 -10.11
C VAL A 176 -7.20 -15.55 -9.13
N LEU A 177 -6.83 -14.96 -7.98
CA LEU A 177 -5.91 -15.57 -7.03
C LEU A 177 -6.60 -16.46 -6.00
N GLY A 178 -7.86 -16.23 -5.73
CA GLY A 178 -8.58 -16.78 -4.58
C GLY A 178 -8.25 -16.01 -3.30
N GLU A 179 -8.48 -16.67 -2.17
CA GLU A 179 -8.21 -16.12 -0.86
C GLU A 179 -6.75 -15.66 -0.73
N SER A 180 -6.54 -14.40 -0.31
CA SER A 180 -5.25 -13.73 -0.31
C SER A 180 -5.07 -12.84 0.91
N VAL A 181 -3.82 -12.49 1.24
CA VAL A 181 -3.51 -11.44 2.21
C VAL A 181 -3.17 -10.14 1.45
N LEU A 182 -3.77 -9.04 1.86
CA LEU A 182 -3.41 -7.72 1.34
C LEU A 182 -2.31 -7.11 2.20
N LEU A 183 -1.27 -6.61 1.57
CA LEU A 183 -0.22 -5.79 2.19
C LEU A 183 -0.26 -4.42 1.54
N THR A 184 -0.70 -3.42 2.29
CA THR A 184 -0.93 -2.07 1.77
C THR A 184 0.01 -1.06 2.42
N HIS A 185 0.36 0.01 1.71
CA HIS A 185 1.12 1.12 2.24
C HIS A 185 0.36 2.43 2.07
N SER A 186 0.32 3.25 3.13
CA SER A 186 -0.19 4.63 3.08
C SER A 186 -1.59 4.73 2.43
N LEU A 187 -1.78 5.56 1.40
CA LEU A 187 -3.03 5.68 0.63
C LEU A 187 -3.51 4.39 -0.03
N GLY A 188 -2.63 3.40 -0.20
CA GLY A 188 -3.00 2.07 -0.68
C GLY A 188 -3.98 1.33 0.24
N GLY A 189 -4.01 1.69 1.53
CA GLY A 189 -4.96 1.14 2.50
C GLY A 189 -6.41 1.32 2.07
N ALA A 190 -6.78 2.52 1.59
CA ALA A 190 -8.14 2.80 1.15
C ALA A 190 -8.63 1.85 0.03
N ALA A 191 -7.76 1.56 -0.95
CA ALA A 191 -8.07 0.59 -2.00
C ALA A 191 -8.22 -0.84 -1.43
N GLY A 192 -7.40 -1.20 -0.43
CA GLY A 192 -7.47 -2.48 0.28
C GLY A 192 -8.78 -2.68 1.04
N TRP A 193 -9.21 -1.69 1.84
CA TRP A 193 -10.48 -1.72 2.56
C TRP A 193 -11.67 -1.91 1.62
N LEU A 194 -11.70 -1.14 0.53
CA LEU A 194 -12.77 -1.22 -0.47
C LEU A 194 -12.75 -2.54 -1.23
N ALA A 195 -11.57 -3.07 -1.57
CA ALA A 195 -11.46 -4.36 -2.26
C ALA A 195 -11.97 -5.52 -1.39
N ALA A 196 -11.59 -5.55 -0.11
CA ALA A 196 -12.07 -6.52 0.85
C ALA A 196 -13.61 -6.43 0.99
N ASN A 197 -14.16 -5.21 1.08
CA ASN A 197 -15.60 -5.02 1.17
C ASN A 197 -16.36 -5.44 -0.10
N ARG A 198 -15.72 -5.37 -1.28
CA ARG A 198 -16.30 -5.87 -2.55
C ARG A 198 -16.25 -7.39 -2.69
N ARG A 199 -15.36 -8.04 -1.96
CA ARG A 199 -15.16 -9.50 -1.99
C ARG A 199 -15.09 -10.08 -0.58
N PRO A 200 -16.21 -10.04 0.16
CA PRO A 200 -16.26 -10.65 1.49
C PRO A 200 -15.78 -12.11 1.44
N GLY A 201 -14.87 -12.47 2.34
CA GLY A 201 -14.29 -13.81 2.42
C GLY A 201 -13.15 -14.11 1.42
N ALA A 202 -12.78 -13.16 0.54
CA ALA A 202 -11.62 -13.34 -0.35
C ALA A 202 -10.31 -12.76 0.23
N VAL A 203 -10.40 -12.05 1.35
CA VAL A 203 -9.26 -11.46 2.05
C VAL A 203 -9.12 -12.12 3.41
N ALA A 204 -8.08 -12.94 3.56
CA ALA A 204 -7.77 -13.66 4.80
C ALA A 204 -7.22 -12.74 5.89
N GLY A 205 -6.60 -11.63 5.52
CA GLY A 205 -6.08 -10.64 6.43
C GLY A 205 -5.51 -9.43 5.71
N ILE A 206 -5.34 -8.32 6.42
CA ILE A 206 -4.76 -7.09 5.87
C ILE A 206 -3.64 -6.60 6.78
N ALA A 207 -2.41 -6.57 6.24
CA ALA A 207 -1.27 -5.90 6.85
C ALA A 207 -1.18 -4.50 6.26
N ALA A 208 -1.58 -3.49 7.04
CA ALA A 208 -1.57 -2.10 6.61
C ALA A 208 -0.35 -1.38 7.20
N VAL A 209 0.58 -1.00 6.33
CA VAL A 209 1.81 -0.29 6.71
C VAL A 209 1.55 1.20 6.60
N GLU A 210 1.67 1.91 7.72
CA GLU A 210 1.53 3.36 7.75
C GLU A 210 0.25 3.86 7.04
N PRO A 211 -0.93 3.26 7.29
CA PRO A 211 -2.15 3.63 6.56
C PRO A 211 -2.53 5.09 6.85
N VAL A 212 -3.09 5.75 5.83
CA VAL A 212 -3.58 7.12 6.01
C VAL A 212 -4.77 7.17 6.94
N GLY A 213 -4.86 8.23 7.71
CA GLY A 213 -5.92 8.53 8.67
C GLY A 213 -5.75 9.93 9.25
N PRO A 214 -6.40 10.19 10.38
CA PRO A 214 -7.38 9.34 11.08
C PRO A 214 -8.68 9.16 10.27
N PRO A 215 -9.62 8.34 10.73
CA PRO A 215 -10.93 8.23 10.08
C PRO A 215 -11.59 9.59 9.92
N PHE A 216 -12.20 9.84 8.75
CA PHE A 216 -12.86 11.10 8.36
C PHE A 216 -11.89 12.30 8.23
N ALA A 217 -10.59 12.04 8.03
CA ALA A 217 -9.61 13.11 7.85
C ALA A 217 -9.77 13.83 6.51
N GLU A 218 -9.57 15.15 6.55
CA GLU A 218 -9.19 15.92 5.38
C GLU A 218 -7.68 15.78 5.16
N LEU A 219 -7.28 15.38 3.95
CA LEU A 219 -5.89 15.21 3.56
C LEU A 219 -5.50 16.41 2.68
N PRO A 220 -4.72 17.37 3.18
CA PRO A 220 -4.39 18.60 2.45
C PRO A 220 -3.80 18.32 1.06
N GLY A 221 -4.40 18.93 0.02
CA GLY A 221 -3.97 18.76 -1.37
C GLY A 221 -4.27 17.40 -2.01
N ILE A 222 -4.91 16.48 -1.29
CA ILE A 222 -5.22 15.11 -1.75
C ILE A 222 -6.73 14.87 -1.80
N GLY A 223 -7.47 15.20 -0.73
CA GLY A 223 -8.90 14.99 -0.62
C GLY A 223 -9.34 14.63 0.79
N GLU A 224 -10.57 14.16 0.94
CA GLU A 224 -11.19 13.85 2.23
C GLU A 224 -11.53 12.35 2.32
N LEU A 225 -11.28 11.74 3.47
CA LEU A 225 -11.69 10.37 3.79
C LEU A 225 -13.16 10.36 4.27
N ARG A 226 -14.09 10.73 3.40
CA ARG A 226 -15.49 11.00 3.73
C ARG A 226 -16.23 9.81 4.34
N TRP A 227 -15.85 8.58 3.99
CA TRP A 227 -16.51 7.34 4.41
C TRP A 227 -15.67 6.57 5.43
N GLY A 228 -15.11 7.25 6.40
CA GLY A 228 -14.22 6.68 7.40
C GLY A 228 -12.78 6.67 6.94
N LEU A 229 -12.28 5.53 6.47
CA LEU A 229 -10.91 5.36 5.96
C LEU A 229 -10.83 5.45 4.43
N THR A 230 -11.91 5.88 3.77
CA THR A 230 -11.99 5.98 2.30
C THR A 230 -12.63 7.28 1.85
N ALA A 231 -12.21 7.79 0.70
CA ALA A 231 -12.90 8.88 0.00
C ALA A 231 -14.10 8.36 -0.77
N ALA A 232 -13.98 7.17 -1.37
CA ALA A 232 -15.08 6.47 -2.02
C ALA A 232 -16.05 5.87 -0.98
N GLU A 233 -17.32 5.82 -1.37
CA GLU A 233 -18.35 5.16 -0.56
C GLU A 233 -17.97 3.70 -0.27
N ILE A 234 -18.13 3.31 1.00
CA ILE A 234 -17.94 1.94 1.48
C ILE A 234 -19.29 1.38 1.95
N THR A 235 -19.62 0.17 1.52
CA THR A 235 -20.88 -0.47 1.92
C THR A 235 -20.82 -0.87 3.39
N THR A 236 -21.87 -0.54 4.13
CA THR A 236 -22.02 -0.90 5.55
C THR A 236 -23.31 -1.71 5.79
N GLU A 237 -23.39 -2.37 6.94
CA GLU A 237 -24.58 -3.09 7.37
C GLU A 237 -24.97 -2.65 8.80
N PRO A 238 -26.17 -2.06 9.01
CA PRO A 238 -27.11 -1.62 7.98
C PRO A 238 -26.50 -0.54 7.07
N VAL A 239 -27.02 -0.42 5.85
CA VAL A 239 -26.49 0.54 4.87
C VAL A 239 -26.49 1.96 5.43
N ALA A 240 -25.37 2.66 5.31
CA ALA A 240 -25.24 4.09 5.58
C ALA A 240 -25.69 4.87 4.34
N ALA A 241 -26.65 5.78 4.49
CA ALA A 241 -27.09 6.65 3.41
C ALA A 241 -26.16 7.87 3.25
N THR A 242 -25.49 8.27 4.32
CA THR A 242 -24.56 9.40 4.35
C THR A 242 -23.28 9.02 5.13
N PRO A 243 -22.17 9.75 4.91
CA PRO A 243 -20.93 9.53 5.64
C PRO A 243 -21.08 9.56 7.17
N GLU A 244 -21.95 10.44 7.68
CA GLU A 244 -22.18 10.62 9.12
C GLU A 244 -22.83 9.38 9.77
N GLU A 245 -23.44 8.53 8.98
CA GLU A 245 -24.07 7.29 9.44
C GLU A 245 -23.11 6.07 9.47
N VAL A 246 -21.87 6.21 8.99
CA VAL A 246 -20.89 5.11 8.94
C VAL A 246 -20.40 4.68 10.33
N PRO A 247 -20.13 5.61 11.29
CA PRO A 247 -19.60 5.21 12.58
C PRO A 247 -20.47 4.16 13.31
N GLY A 248 -19.82 3.07 13.74
CA GLY A 248 -20.47 1.98 14.48
C GLY A 248 -21.29 1.00 13.64
N LYS A 249 -21.30 1.16 12.31
CA LYS A 249 -21.88 0.15 11.40
C LYS A 249 -20.82 -0.85 10.96
N ALA A 250 -21.22 -2.11 10.84
CA ALA A 250 -20.34 -3.15 10.30
C ALA A 250 -20.01 -2.89 8.82
N ILE A 251 -18.78 -3.22 8.43
CA ILE A 251 -18.33 -3.27 7.04
C ILE A 251 -18.20 -4.75 6.66
N PRO A 252 -19.15 -5.32 5.88
CA PRO A 252 -19.28 -6.77 5.69
C PRO A 252 -17.99 -7.47 5.25
N GLY A 253 -17.21 -6.85 4.37
CA GLY A 253 -15.96 -7.44 3.88
C GLY A 253 -14.79 -7.31 4.85
N LEU A 254 -14.94 -6.60 5.96
CA LEU A 254 -13.95 -6.51 7.04
C LEU A 254 -14.37 -7.28 8.29
N THR A 255 -15.64 -7.68 8.38
CA THR A 255 -16.16 -8.40 9.56
C THR A 255 -15.41 -9.70 9.77
N GLY A 256 -14.79 -9.84 10.95
CA GLY A 256 -13.96 -10.99 11.32
C GLY A 256 -12.60 -11.08 10.62
N THR A 257 -12.28 -10.13 9.74
CA THR A 257 -10.97 -10.10 9.06
C THR A 257 -9.89 -9.63 10.03
N PRO A 258 -8.79 -10.40 10.22
CA PRO A 258 -7.63 -9.95 10.97
C PRO A 258 -6.95 -8.79 10.26
N ILE A 259 -6.64 -7.72 11.00
CA ILE A 259 -5.98 -6.53 10.44
C ILE A 259 -4.86 -6.10 11.39
N ALA A 260 -3.64 -5.95 10.88
CA ALA A 260 -2.54 -5.33 11.63
C ALA A 260 -2.11 -4.02 10.99
N LEU A 261 -1.97 -2.99 11.81
CA LEU A 261 -1.48 -1.66 11.43
C LEU A 261 -0.04 -1.53 11.91
N PHE A 262 0.92 -1.43 11.00
CA PHE A 262 2.34 -1.30 11.34
C PHE A 262 2.77 0.16 11.24
N SER A 263 3.39 0.70 12.31
CA SER A 263 3.89 2.07 12.31
C SER A 263 5.29 2.22 12.86
N GLY A 264 6.06 3.17 12.31
CA GLY A 264 7.35 3.62 12.82
C GLY A 264 7.18 4.62 13.96
N GLY A 265 8.17 4.68 14.86
CA GLY A 265 8.11 5.60 16.01
C GLY A 265 8.23 7.07 15.65
N GLU A 266 8.92 7.37 14.54
CA GLU A 266 9.15 8.74 14.05
C GLU A 266 8.18 9.11 12.92
N SER A 267 7.19 8.25 12.66
CA SER A 267 6.16 8.52 11.65
C SER A 267 5.08 9.45 12.20
N PRO A 268 4.67 10.47 11.44
CA PRO A 268 3.51 11.29 11.82
C PRO A 268 2.21 10.47 11.85
N PHE A 269 2.18 9.28 11.23
CA PHE A 269 1.02 8.41 11.13
C PHE A 269 0.83 7.52 12.37
N ALA A 270 1.89 7.29 13.14
CA ALA A 270 1.79 6.56 14.40
C ALA A 270 0.80 7.22 15.38
N GLY A 271 0.72 8.54 15.40
CA GLY A 271 -0.14 9.30 16.31
C GLY A 271 -1.65 9.10 16.13
N PHE A 272 -2.10 8.43 15.05
CA PHE A 272 -3.51 8.13 14.83
C PHE A 272 -3.81 6.66 14.49
N ALA A 273 -2.81 5.79 14.54
CA ALA A 273 -2.97 4.37 14.21
C ALA A 273 -4.01 3.68 15.11
N ASP A 274 -4.00 3.98 16.43
CA ASP A 274 -5.01 3.45 17.35
C ASP A 274 -6.44 3.86 16.98
N ARG A 275 -6.62 5.10 16.49
CA ARG A 275 -7.94 5.58 16.03
C ARG A 275 -8.41 4.84 14.77
N ILE A 276 -7.47 4.40 13.93
CA ILE A 276 -7.78 3.55 12.77
C ILE A 276 -8.18 2.16 13.26
N ALA A 277 -7.45 1.58 14.22
CA ALA A 277 -7.78 0.28 14.81
C ALA A 277 -9.17 0.30 15.46
N ASP A 278 -9.46 1.30 16.29
CA ASP A 278 -10.77 1.48 16.92
C ASP A 278 -11.92 1.58 15.90
N PHE A 279 -11.70 2.31 14.80
CA PHE A 279 -12.69 2.41 13.72
C PHE A 279 -12.93 1.05 13.03
N LEU A 280 -11.87 0.31 12.76
CA LEU A 280 -11.95 -1.01 12.13
C LEU A 280 -12.61 -2.05 13.04
N ASP A 281 -12.31 -2.04 14.34
CA ASP A 281 -12.96 -2.89 15.32
C ASP A 281 -14.45 -2.57 15.44
N ALA A 282 -14.81 -1.27 15.48
CA ALA A 282 -16.20 -0.85 15.46
C ALA A 282 -16.94 -1.25 14.17
N ALA A 283 -16.20 -1.41 13.07
CA ALA A 283 -16.71 -1.92 11.80
C ALA A 283 -16.78 -3.46 11.73
N GLY A 284 -16.41 -4.16 12.81
CA GLY A 284 -16.49 -5.61 12.95
C GLY A 284 -15.24 -6.38 12.54
N ALA A 285 -14.14 -5.71 12.22
CA ALA A 285 -12.84 -6.34 12.00
C ALA A 285 -12.21 -6.84 13.32
N SER A 286 -11.04 -7.46 13.22
CA SER A 286 -10.16 -7.73 14.36
C SER A 286 -8.85 -7.00 14.12
N ALA A 287 -8.76 -5.75 14.60
CA ALA A 287 -7.65 -4.85 14.31
C ALA A 287 -6.68 -4.73 15.48
N GLU A 288 -5.39 -4.72 15.17
CA GLU A 288 -4.33 -4.45 16.14
C GLU A 288 -3.34 -3.42 15.60
N HIS A 289 -2.80 -2.60 16.48
CA HIS A 289 -1.71 -1.68 16.17
C HIS A 289 -0.38 -2.30 16.61
N VAL A 290 0.51 -2.51 15.66
CA VAL A 290 1.87 -3.00 15.88
C VAL A 290 2.84 -1.81 15.78
N HIS A 291 3.09 -1.17 16.92
CA HIS A 291 4.04 -0.07 17.01
C HIS A 291 5.46 -0.62 17.06
N LEU A 292 6.26 -0.42 16.00
CA LEU A 292 7.58 -1.04 15.86
C LEU A 292 8.56 -0.75 17.00
N PRO A 293 8.58 0.44 17.64
CA PRO A 293 9.40 0.68 18.84
C PRO A 293 9.15 -0.31 19.98
N GLU A 294 7.94 -0.80 20.18
CA GLU A 294 7.62 -1.80 21.22
C GLU A 294 8.29 -3.16 20.94
N LEU A 295 8.65 -3.41 19.68
CA LEU A 295 9.42 -4.57 19.25
C LEU A 295 10.94 -4.29 19.19
N GLY A 296 11.40 -3.14 19.71
CA GLY A 296 12.79 -2.73 19.68
C GLY A 296 13.29 -2.33 18.28
N ILE A 297 12.38 -1.95 17.37
CA ILE A 297 12.69 -1.43 16.03
C ILE A 297 12.40 0.06 16.03
N THR A 298 13.44 0.87 16.22
CA THR A 298 13.35 2.31 16.46
C THR A 298 14.01 3.14 15.37
N GLY A 299 13.67 4.43 15.33
CA GLY A 299 14.25 5.42 14.42
C GLY A 299 13.67 5.39 13.01
N ASN A 300 12.51 4.75 12.82
CA ASN A 300 11.82 4.64 11.54
C ASN A 300 10.70 5.68 11.41
N GLY A 301 10.66 6.35 10.26
CA GLY A 301 9.58 7.25 9.84
C GLY A 301 8.52 6.55 8.99
N HIS A 302 7.86 7.32 8.10
CA HIS A 302 6.83 6.80 7.19
C HIS A 302 7.37 5.85 6.10
N GLY A 303 8.67 5.91 5.84
CA GLY A 303 9.36 5.15 4.80
C GLY A 303 9.81 3.73 5.21
N LEU A 304 9.08 2.99 6.02
CA LEU A 304 9.45 1.66 6.53
C LEU A 304 9.99 0.70 5.46
N LEU A 305 9.51 0.86 4.22
CA LEU A 305 9.85 0.02 3.06
C LEU A 305 11.26 0.31 2.53
N TRP A 306 11.77 1.53 2.76
CA TRP A 306 12.95 2.09 2.08
C TRP A 306 14.10 2.39 3.01
N GLU A 307 13.84 2.56 4.30
CA GLU A 307 14.83 2.91 5.28
C GLU A 307 15.90 1.83 5.48
N THR A 308 17.06 2.20 6.01
CA THR A 308 18.26 1.35 6.04
C THR A 308 18.10 0.00 6.75
N ASN A 309 17.07 -0.15 7.57
CA ASN A 309 16.72 -1.40 8.24
C ASN A 309 15.41 -2.03 7.71
N SER A 310 15.04 -1.78 6.44
CA SER A 310 13.82 -2.32 5.82
C SER A 310 13.73 -3.85 5.85
N ASP A 311 14.87 -4.54 5.84
CA ASP A 311 14.99 -5.98 6.07
C ASP A 311 14.62 -6.42 7.50
N ARG A 312 14.65 -5.50 8.45
CA ARG A 312 14.24 -5.73 9.84
C ARG A 312 12.78 -5.34 10.07
N THR A 313 12.32 -4.23 9.47
CA THR A 313 10.94 -3.77 9.60
C THR A 313 9.94 -4.71 8.95
N VAL A 314 10.33 -5.48 7.93
CA VAL A 314 9.47 -6.49 7.28
C VAL A 314 9.23 -7.74 8.16
N LYS A 315 10.09 -8.03 9.14
CA LYS A 315 10.00 -9.26 9.93
C LYS A 315 8.71 -9.37 10.75
N PRO A 316 8.30 -8.36 11.52
CA PRO A 316 7.01 -8.41 12.23
C PRO A 316 5.82 -8.61 11.27
N VAL A 317 5.90 -8.04 10.06
CA VAL A 317 4.87 -8.22 9.03
C VAL A 317 4.83 -9.68 8.56
N ILE A 318 6.00 -10.28 8.27
CA ILE A 318 6.11 -11.70 7.90
C ILE A 318 5.55 -12.60 9.01
N ASP A 319 5.92 -12.33 10.25
CA ASP A 319 5.50 -13.14 11.39
C ASP A 319 3.98 -13.05 11.59
N TRP A 320 3.40 -11.85 11.47
CA TRP A 320 1.97 -11.66 11.51
C TRP A 320 1.24 -12.38 10.36
N ILE A 321 1.72 -12.23 9.11
CA ILE A 321 1.13 -12.93 7.96
C ILE A 321 1.14 -14.45 8.17
N ARG A 322 2.17 -15.01 8.78
CA ARG A 322 2.22 -16.44 9.10
C ARG A 322 1.11 -16.88 10.06
N THR A 323 0.73 -16.04 11.02
CA THR A 323 -0.42 -16.36 11.89
C THR A 323 -1.70 -16.49 11.11
N VAL A 324 -1.94 -15.58 10.14
CA VAL A 324 -3.10 -15.63 9.23
C VAL A 324 -3.08 -16.85 8.31
N GLN A 325 -1.90 -17.31 7.87
CA GLN A 325 -1.75 -18.49 7.01
C GLN A 325 -2.17 -19.80 7.70
N HIS A 326 -2.16 -19.82 9.03
CA HIS A 326 -2.44 -21.02 9.84
C HIS A 326 -3.81 -20.99 10.53
N ALA A 327 -4.51 -19.86 10.46
CA ALA A 327 -5.89 -19.72 10.96
C ALA A 327 -6.90 -20.30 9.95
#